data_5e903ea0c95d46b0d452a7a375d5636b
#
_entry.id   5e903ea0c95d46b0d452a7a375d5636b
#
_cell.length_a   1.000
_cell.length_b   1.000
_cell.length_c   1.000
_cell.angle_alpha   90.00
_cell.angle_beta   90.00
_cell.angle_gamma   90.00
#
_symmetry.space_group_name_H-M   'P 1'
#
loop_
_entity.id
_entity.type
_entity.pdbx_description
1 polymer ?
#
loop_
_entity_poly.entity_id
_entity_poly.type
_entity_poly.pdbx_seq_one_letter_code
_entity_poly.pdbx_strand_id
1 'polypeptide(L)'
;MELQEELSPGDAVLLMSSVPERIGDLVYGLDDARLRYRHGPAFPTLGGLIAHLLDSGSKVDGLLRHAHLDGLATADVRATIDPDHDLELTRPLQEALEDFARVRRRTVDLLHGWGKNEWDRKLSDPRGGETTLLVVCRMVARHEIGHIAQIRNLTVLLPEEENFNRV
;
A
#
# COMPACT_ATOMS: atom_id res chain seq x y z
N MET A 1 -2.69 -9.83 -27.33
CA MET A 1 -3.34 -10.56 -26.21
C MET A 1 -2.25 -10.83 -25.21
N GLU A 2 -1.98 -9.83 -24.37
CA GLU A 2 -1.02 -9.98 -23.28
C GLU A 2 -1.67 -10.85 -22.22
N LEU A 3 -1.13 -12.06 -22.07
CA LEU A 3 -1.34 -12.89 -20.88
C LEU A 3 -0.77 -12.07 -19.70
N GLN A 4 -1.65 -11.35 -19.02
CA GLN A 4 -1.33 -10.88 -17.67
C GLN A 4 -1.18 -12.16 -16.83
N GLU A 5 0.05 -12.63 -16.69
CA GLU A 5 0.33 -13.69 -15.75
C GLU A 5 -0.24 -13.27 -14.40
N GLU A 6 -1.23 -14.00 -13.94
CA GLU A 6 -1.83 -13.72 -12.65
C GLU A 6 -0.81 -14.07 -11.58
N LEU A 7 -0.49 -13.11 -10.71
CA LEU A 7 0.41 -13.31 -9.58
C LEU A 7 0.04 -14.59 -8.82
N SER A 8 1.00 -15.45 -8.57
CA SER A 8 0.80 -16.57 -7.66
C SER A 8 0.60 -16.06 -6.21
N PRO A 9 0.11 -16.89 -5.27
CA PRO A 9 0.10 -16.52 -3.86
C PRO A 9 1.45 -16.04 -3.35
N GLY A 10 2.52 -16.75 -3.71
CA GLY A 10 3.89 -16.40 -3.32
C GLY A 10 4.33 -15.05 -3.87
N ASP A 11 4.00 -14.75 -5.14
CA ASP A 11 4.35 -13.46 -5.76
C ASP A 11 3.60 -12.30 -5.08
N ALA A 12 2.30 -12.48 -4.77
CA ALA A 12 1.54 -11.46 -4.06
C ALA A 12 2.13 -11.16 -2.68
N VAL A 13 2.48 -12.21 -1.92
CA VAL A 13 3.12 -12.06 -0.60
C VAL A 13 4.50 -11.41 -0.72
N LEU A 14 5.31 -11.81 -1.70
CA LEU A 14 6.63 -11.22 -1.94
C LEU A 14 6.54 -9.74 -2.26
N LEU A 15 5.61 -9.34 -3.13
CA LEU A 15 5.38 -7.93 -3.44
C LEU A 15 4.97 -7.14 -2.19
N MET A 16 3.98 -7.61 -1.44
CA MET A 16 3.54 -6.97 -0.20
C MET A 16 4.67 -6.86 0.82
N SER A 17 5.50 -7.89 0.98
CA SER A 17 6.62 -7.90 1.92
C SER A 17 7.70 -6.87 1.59
N SER A 18 7.88 -6.56 0.29
CA SER A 18 8.90 -5.62 -0.19
C SER A 18 8.52 -4.14 -0.03
N VAL A 19 7.24 -3.84 0.21
CA VAL A 19 6.71 -2.47 0.22
C VAL A 19 7.39 -1.56 1.25
N PRO A 20 7.57 -1.96 2.53
CA PRO A 20 8.19 -1.09 3.53
C PRO A 20 9.63 -0.67 3.16
N GLU A 21 10.44 -1.62 2.69
CA GLU A 21 11.82 -1.36 2.27
C GLU A 21 11.85 -0.42 1.06
N ARG A 22 11.03 -0.68 0.04
CA ARG A 22 10.95 0.17 -1.16
C ARG A 22 10.53 1.60 -0.86
N ILE A 23 9.59 1.81 0.07
CA ILE A 23 9.23 3.16 0.50
C ILE A 23 10.43 3.79 1.21
N GLY A 24 11.03 3.07 2.16
CA GLY A 24 12.19 3.55 2.91
C GLY A 24 13.32 4.03 1.99
N ASP A 25 13.66 3.25 0.97
CA ASP A 25 14.68 3.59 -0.02
C ASP A 25 14.33 4.86 -0.82
N LEU A 26 13.07 5.00 -1.23
CA LEU A 26 12.61 6.13 -2.04
C LEU A 26 12.58 7.46 -1.25
N VAL A 27 12.35 7.39 0.05
CA VAL A 27 12.19 8.57 0.90
C VAL A 27 13.40 8.86 1.78
N TYR A 28 14.46 8.05 1.63
CA TYR A 28 15.70 8.24 2.39
C TYR A 28 16.28 9.65 2.17
N GLY A 29 16.53 10.35 3.25
CA GLY A 29 17.10 11.70 3.20
C GLY A 29 16.12 12.81 2.78
N LEU A 30 14.83 12.53 2.62
CA LEU A 30 13.84 13.57 2.38
C LEU A 30 13.54 14.33 3.68
N ASP A 31 13.51 15.64 3.57
CA ASP A 31 13.09 16.56 4.63
C ASP A 31 11.60 16.92 4.53
N ASP A 32 11.10 17.64 5.52
CA ASP A 32 9.70 18.05 5.57
C ASP A 32 9.29 18.96 4.40
N ALA A 33 10.22 19.73 3.83
CA ALA A 33 9.93 20.59 2.69
C ALA A 33 9.66 19.75 1.44
N ARG A 34 10.47 18.71 1.21
CA ARG A 34 10.27 17.74 0.11
C ARG A 34 9.03 16.92 0.29
N LEU A 35 8.69 16.51 1.52
CA LEU A 35 7.44 15.81 1.80
C LEU A 35 6.20 16.66 1.49
N ARG A 36 6.27 17.98 1.62
CA ARG A 36 5.20 18.91 1.22
C ARG A 36 5.14 19.19 -0.28
N TYR A 37 6.11 18.71 -1.06
CA TYR A 37 6.09 18.90 -2.50
C TYR A 37 4.83 18.34 -3.15
N ARG A 38 4.26 19.13 -4.05
CA ARG A 38 3.08 18.82 -4.86
C ARG A 38 3.37 19.19 -6.31
N HIS A 39 3.26 18.24 -7.21
CA HIS A 39 3.52 18.49 -8.65
C HIS A 39 2.50 19.46 -9.29
N GLY A 40 1.33 19.60 -8.70
CA GLY A 40 0.28 20.52 -9.14
C GLY A 40 -0.95 20.45 -8.22
N PRO A 41 -1.87 21.41 -8.31
CA PRO A 41 -2.97 21.54 -7.34
C PRO A 41 -3.91 20.32 -7.31
N ALA A 42 -3.97 19.55 -8.38
CA ALA A 42 -4.81 18.35 -8.48
C ALA A 42 -4.13 17.07 -7.96
N PHE A 43 -2.84 17.15 -7.56
CA PHE A 43 -2.08 15.99 -7.10
C PHE A 43 -1.94 16.02 -5.57
N PRO A 44 -1.85 14.86 -4.90
CA PRO A 44 -1.49 14.81 -3.49
C PRO A 44 -0.05 15.31 -3.28
N THR A 45 0.28 15.69 -2.07
CA THR A 45 1.67 15.89 -1.69
C THR A 45 2.41 14.57 -1.64
N LEU A 46 3.73 14.58 -1.75
CA LEU A 46 4.55 13.38 -1.59
C LEU A 46 4.29 12.72 -0.22
N GLY A 47 4.27 13.52 0.85
CA GLY A 47 3.95 13.04 2.20
C GLY A 47 2.51 12.51 2.31
N GLY A 48 1.53 13.14 1.65
CA GLY A 48 0.14 12.68 1.62
C GLY A 48 -0.01 11.32 0.93
N LEU A 49 0.70 11.10 -0.18
CA LEU A 49 0.71 9.82 -0.88
C LEU A 49 1.37 8.72 -0.04
N ILE A 50 2.46 9.04 0.65
CA ILE A 50 3.11 8.11 1.59
C ILE A 50 2.17 7.80 2.76
N ALA A 51 1.55 8.81 3.38
CA ALA A 51 0.60 8.64 4.47
C ALA A 51 -0.57 7.73 4.07
N HIS A 52 -1.12 7.94 2.86
CA HIS A 52 -2.17 7.07 2.31
C HIS A 52 -1.70 5.62 2.19
N LEU A 53 -0.53 5.39 1.63
CA LEU A 53 0.00 4.02 1.44
C LEU A 53 0.24 3.32 2.78
N LEU A 54 0.78 4.01 3.78
CA LEU A 54 1.03 3.46 5.11
C LEU A 54 -0.28 3.17 5.86
N ASP A 55 -1.26 4.09 5.78
CA ASP A 55 -2.55 3.94 6.43
C ASP A 55 -3.38 2.83 5.80
N SER A 56 -3.56 2.86 4.48
CA SER A 56 -4.31 1.85 3.74
C SER A 56 -3.69 0.46 3.90
N GLY A 57 -2.36 0.34 3.79
CA GLY A 57 -1.66 -0.91 3.98
C GLY A 57 -1.83 -1.47 5.40
N SER A 58 -1.73 -0.62 6.43
CA SER A 58 -1.92 -1.05 7.83
C SER A 58 -3.36 -1.51 8.10
N LYS A 59 -4.36 -0.83 7.52
CA LYS A 59 -5.78 -1.22 7.63
C LYS A 59 -6.05 -2.53 6.92
N VAL A 60 -5.53 -2.69 5.70
CA VAL A 60 -5.64 -3.97 4.96
C VAL A 60 -4.97 -5.11 5.72
N ASP A 61 -3.78 -4.88 6.26
CA ASP A 61 -3.09 -5.88 7.08
C ASP A 61 -3.95 -6.30 8.29
N GLY A 62 -4.68 -5.36 8.90
CA GLY A 62 -5.68 -5.64 9.93
C GLY A 62 -6.80 -6.56 9.43
N LEU A 63 -7.39 -6.21 8.28
CA LEU A 63 -8.46 -7.00 7.67
C LEU A 63 -8.00 -8.42 7.31
N LEU A 64 -6.85 -8.59 6.69
CA LEU A 64 -6.31 -9.90 6.31
C LEU A 64 -6.04 -10.79 7.52
N ARG A 65 -5.56 -10.23 8.63
CA ARG A 65 -5.36 -11.00 9.88
C ARG A 65 -6.67 -11.47 10.52
N HIS A 66 -7.76 -10.77 10.27
CA HIS A 66 -9.09 -11.15 10.74
C HIS A 66 -9.90 -11.95 9.70
N ALA A 67 -9.41 -12.11 8.49
CA ALA A 67 -10.11 -12.79 7.39
C ALA A 67 -10.47 -14.25 7.70
N HIS A 68 -9.73 -14.91 8.60
CA HIS A 68 -10.02 -16.28 9.02
C HIS A 68 -11.18 -16.39 10.02
N LEU A 69 -11.68 -15.26 10.56
CA LEU A 69 -12.70 -15.22 11.61
C LEU A 69 -14.13 -15.02 11.10
N ASP A 70 -14.40 -15.24 9.83
CA ASP A 70 -15.69 -15.06 9.16
C ASP A 70 -16.15 -13.59 9.00
N GLY A 71 -16.30 -13.12 7.78
CA GLY A 71 -16.97 -11.85 7.46
C GLY A 71 -16.14 -10.78 6.77
N LEU A 72 -14.94 -11.07 6.29
CA LEU A 72 -14.26 -10.11 5.41
C LEU A 72 -15.09 -9.96 4.11
N ALA A 73 -15.64 -8.79 3.89
CA ALA A 73 -16.23 -8.41 2.61
C ALA A 73 -15.19 -7.69 1.75
N THR A 74 -15.16 -7.96 0.45
CA THR A 74 -14.28 -7.21 -0.48
C THR A 74 -14.59 -5.72 -0.51
N ALA A 75 -15.82 -5.31 -0.16
CA ALA A 75 -16.20 -3.92 0.04
C ALA A 75 -15.29 -3.23 1.06
N ASP A 76 -14.99 -3.91 2.17
CA ASP A 76 -14.17 -3.33 3.25
C ASP A 76 -12.73 -3.10 2.78
N VAL A 77 -12.17 -4.03 2.01
CA VAL A 77 -10.84 -3.88 1.44
C VAL A 77 -10.81 -2.76 0.41
N ARG A 78 -11.80 -2.72 -0.50
CA ARG A 78 -11.88 -1.65 -1.51
C ARG A 78 -12.07 -0.27 -0.88
N ALA A 79 -12.94 -0.13 0.11
CA ALA A 79 -13.10 1.12 0.84
C ALA A 79 -11.83 1.56 1.56
N THR A 80 -11.00 0.59 1.97
CA THR A 80 -9.73 0.86 2.66
C THR A 80 -8.63 1.34 1.70
N ILE A 81 -8.62 0.82 0.47
CA ILE A 81 -7.63 1.20 -0.56
C ILE A 81 -8.11 2.34 -1.47
N ASP A 82 -9.40 2.70 -1.42
CA ASP A 82 -9.95 3.82 -2.18
C ASP A 82 -9.39 5.15 -1.63
N PRO A 83 -8.90 6.03 -2.49
CA PRO A 83 -8.00 7.09 -2.05
C PRO A 83 -8.71 8.23 -1.31
N ASP A 84 -8.35 8.44 -0.08
CA ASP A 84 -8.38 9.76 0.53
C ASP A 84 -6.96 10.35 0.39
N HIS A 85 -6.74 11.12 -0.67
CA HIS A 85 -5.42 11.67 -0.98
C HIS A 85 -5.02 12.88 -0.15
N ASP A 86 -5.90 13.36 0.73
CA ASP A 86 -5.65 14.51 1.60
C ASP A 86 -5.11 14.10 2.98
N LEU A 87 -4.62 12.85 3.11
CA LEU A 87 -3.96 12.40 4.32
C LEU A 87 -2.64 13.15 4.53
N GLU A 88 -2.34 13.43 5.78
CA GLU A 88 -1.06 13.99 6.21
C GLU A 88 -0.33 13.01 7.14
N LEU A 89 1.00 13.06 7.13
CA LEU A 89 1.77 12.35 8.12
C LEU A 89 1.55 13.00 9.49
N THR A 90 0.93 12.25 10.40
CA THR A 90 0.60 12.72 11.76
C THR A 90 1.75 12.51 12.75
N ARG A 91 2.84 11.88 12.32
CA ARG A 91 4.03 11.56 13.11
C ARG A 91 5.27 11.53 12.21
N PRO A 92 6.50 11.53 12.78
CA PRO A 92 7.72 11.43 12.02
C PRO A 92 7.69 10.25 11.04
N LEU A 93 8.15 10.49 9.81
CA LEU A 93 8.11 9.51 8.72
C LEU A 93 8.79 8.20 9.11
N GLN A 94 9.95 8.27 9.76
CA GLN A 94 10.70 7.09 10.18
C GLN A 94 9.90 6.19 11.13
N GLU A 95 9.24 6.79 12.13
CA GLU A 95 8.39 6.06 13.07
C GLU A 95 7.21 5.39 12.36
N ALA A 96 6.59 6.11 11.41
CA ALA A 96 5.48 5.58 10.64
C ALA A 96 5.90 4.38 9.78
N LEU A 97 7.08 4.44 9.15
CA LEU A 97 7.65 3.34 8.37
C LEU A 97 7.98 2.12 9.22
N GLU A 98 8.58 2.32 10.40
CA GLU A 98 8.92 1.23 11.31
C GLU A 98 7.67 0.50 11.83
N ASP A 99 6.62 1.26 12.16
CA ASP A 99 5.34 0.68 12.58
C ASP A 99 4.68 -0.10 11.45
N PHE A 100 4.65 0.46 10.24
CA PHE A 100 4.13 -0.22 9.07
C PHE A 100 4.91 -1.50 8.78
N ALA A 101 6.23 -1.46 8.78
CA ALA A 101 7.07 -2.64 8.57
C ALA A 101 6.81 -3.74 9.61
N ARG A 102 6.55 -3.36 10.88
CA ARG A 102 6.22 -4.30 11.95
C ARG A 102 4.86 -4.95 11.73
N VAL A 103 3.86 -4.18 11.35
CA VAL A 103 2.50 -4.68 11.05
C VAL A 103 2.55 -5.61 9.84
N ARG A 104 3.19 -5.17 8.75
CA ARG A 104 3.35 -5.93 7.52
C ARG A 104 4.04 -7.27 7.73
N ARG A 105 5.10 -7.32 8.52
CA ARG A 105 5.80 -8.57 8.84
C ARG A 105 4.86 -9.60 9.44
N ARG A 106 4.02 -9.20 10.40
CA ARG A 106 3.03 -10.10 11.02
C ARG A 106 2.00 -10.62 10.02
N THR A 107 1.59 -9.78 9.08
CA THR A 107 0.66 -10.18 8.01
C THR A 107 1.32 -11.14 7.05
N VAL A 108 2.54 -10.87 6.63
CA VAL A 108 3.32 -11.75 5.73
C VAL A 108 3.56 -13.12 6.38
N ASP A 109 3.92 -13.16 7.67
CA ASP A 109 4.08 -14.41 8.41
C ASP A 109 2.79 -15.23 8.42
N LEU A 110 1.64 -14.58 8.61
CA LEU A 110 0.33 -15.22 8.53
C LEU A 110 0.07 -15.78 7.12
N LEU A 111 0.27 -14.97 6.07
CA LEU A 111 0.02 -15.35 4.69
C LEU A 111 0.91 -16.52 4.22
N HIS A 112 2.15 -16.59 4.71
CA HIS A 112 3.03 -17.73 4.45
C HIS A 112 2.53 -19.05 5.06
N GLY A 113 1.77 -18.97 6.15
CA GLY A 113 1.13 -20.13 6.77
C GLY A 113 -0.13 -20.61 6.07
N TRP A 114 -0.65 -19.88 5.09
CA TRP A 114 -1.88 -20.23 4.40
C TRP A 114 -1.67 -21.34 3.37
N GLY A 115 -2.53 -22.35 3.44
CA GLY A 115 -2.66 -23.40 2.44
C GLY A 115 -3.67 -23.03 1.35
N LYS A 116 -3.90 -23.99 0.45
CA LYS A 116 -4.83 -23.81 -0.67
C LYS A 116 -6.23 -23.40 -0.23
N ASN A 117 -6.73 -23.97 0.86
CA ASN A 117 -8.09 -23.71 1.34
C ASN A 117 -8.27 -22.25 1.79
N GLU A 118 -7.27 -21.66 2.44
CA GLU A 118 -7.28 -20.25 2.84
C GLU A 118 -7.22 -19.34 1.62
N TRP A 119 -6.34 -19.63 0.67
CA TRP A 119 -6.20 -18.84 -0.55
C TRP A 119 -7.45 -18.87 -1.45
N ASP A 120 -8.10 -20.02 -1.55
CA ASP A 120 -9.33 -20.23 -2.34
C ASP A 120 -10.60 -19.85 -1.56
N ARG A 121 -10.48 -19.37 -0.32
CA ARG A 121 -11.64 -18.98 0.49
C ARG A 121 -12.45 -17.93 -0.25
N LYS A 122 -13.73 -18.21 -0.42
CA LYS A 122 -14.65 -17.31 -1.09
C LYS A 122 -15.09 -16.19 -0.18
N LEU A 123 -15.14 -15.00 -0.74
CA LEU A 123 -15.61 -13.78 -0.13
C LEU A 123 -16.76 -13.22 -0.95
N SER A 124 -17.73 -12.60 -0.28
CA SER A 124 -18.80 -11.87 -0.98
C SER A 124 -18.25 -10.60 -1.63
N ASP A 125 -18.61 -10.34 -2.89
CA ASP A 125 -18.37 -9.05 -3.54
C ASP A 125 -19.72 -8.28 -3.62
N PRO A 126 -19.80 -7.05 -3.09
CA PRO A 126 -21.04 -6.26 -3.12
C PRO A 126 -21.50 -5.88 -4.54
N ARG A 127 -20.64 -6.04 -5.55
CA ARG A 127 -20.99 -5.84 -6.97
C ARG A 127 -21.72 -7.06 -7.58
N GLY A 128 -22.01 -8.09 -6.76
CA GLY A 128 -22.63 -9.32 -7.19
C GLY A 128 -21.61 -10.29 -7.80
N GLY A 129 -21.08 -11.17 -7.00
CA GLY A 129 -20.11 -12.18 -7.41
C GLY A 129 -19.37 -12.77 -6.23
N GLU A 130 -18.59 -13.80 -6.50
CA GLU A 130 -17.66 -14.40 -5.55
C GLU A 130 -16.25 -14.02 -5.94
N THR A 131 -15.43 -13.67 -4.97
CA THR A 131 -14.00 -13.50 -5.11
C THR A 131 -13.27 -14.38 -4.11
N THR A 132 -11.96 -14.43 -4.15
CA THR A 132 -11.15 -15.19 -3.20
C THR A 132 -10.18 -14.31 -2.45
N LEU A 133 -9.67 -14.80 -1.33
CA LEU A 133 -8.59 -14.11 -0.60
C LEU A 133 -7.36 -13.87 -1.47
N LEU A 134 -7.04 -14.80 -2.38
CA LEU A 134 -5.96 -14.60 -3.34
C LEU A 134 -6.20 -13.39 -4.24
N VAL A 135 -7.42 -13.23 -4.75
CA VAL A 135 -7.78 -12.06 -5.59
C VAL A 135 -7.65 -10.76 -4.79
N VAL A 136 -8.06 -10.76 -3.53
CA VAL A 136 -7.90 -9.61 -2.62
C VAL A 136 -6.43 -9.28 -2.42
N CYS A 137 -5.58 -10.26 -2.10
CA CYS A 137 -4.13 -10.02 -1.91
C CYS A 137 -3.46 -9.51 -3.20
N ARG A 138 -3.85 -10.01 -4.37
CA ARG A 138 -3.39 -9.50 -5.66
C ARG A 138 -3.79 -8.04 -5.88
N MET A 139 -5.03 -7.69 -5.53
CA MET A 139 -5.52 -6.32 -5.62
C MET A 139 -4.71 -5.37 -4.73
N VAL A 140 -4.46 -5.77 -3.49
CA VAL A 140 -3.65 -5.01 -2.53
C VAL A 140 -2.22 -4.84 -3.04
N ALA A 141 -1.56 -5.91 -3.45
CA ALA A 141 -0.19 -5.86 -3.98
C ALA A 141 -0.07 -4.90 -5.18
N ARG A 142 -1.03 -4.96 -6.12
CA ARG A 142 -1.06 -4.06 -7.29
C ARG A 142 -1.28 -2.60 -6.90
N HIS A 143 -2.18 -2.34 -5.95
CA HIS A 143 -2.45 -1.01 -5.42
C HIS A 143 -1.18 -0.40 -4.81
N GLU A 144 -0.51 -1.14 -3.93
CA GLU A 144 0.70 -0.68 -3.25
C GLU A 144 1.86 -0.43 -4.22
N ILE A 145 2.09 -1.34 -5.16
CA ILE A 145 3.12 -1.15 -6.20
C ILE A 145 2.79 0.04 -7.10
N GLY A 146 1.52 0.28 -7.40
CA GLY A 146 1.08 1.47 -8.13
C GLY A 146 1.46 2.76 -7.38
N HIS A 147 1.22 2.82 -6.07
CA HIS A 147 1.62 3.98 -5.26
C HIS A 147 3.14 4.13 -5.10
N ILE A 148 3.89 3.04 -4.99
CA ILE A 148 5.36 3.08 -5.02
C ILE A 148 5.85 3.71 -6.32
N ALA A 149 5.26 3.35 -7.47
CA ALA A 149 5.61 3.96 -8.74
C ALA A 149 5.28 5.47 -8.78
N GLN A 150 4.16 5.90 -8.20
CA GLN A 150 3.79 7.31 -8.07
C GLN A 150 4.76 8.07 -7.15
N ILE A 151 5.11 7.52 -5.99
CA ILE A 151 6.11 8.10 -5.07
C ILE A 151 7.43 8.27 -5.79
N ARG A 152 7.92 7.24 -6.47
CA ARG A 152 9.15 7.28 -7.27
C ARG A 152 9.11 8.40 -8.33
N ASN A 153 8.01 8.52 -9.05
CA ASN A 153 7.87 9.57 -10.07
C ASN A 153 7.91 10.96 -9.43
N LEU A 154 7.26 11.16 -8.28
CA LEU A 154 7.29 12.43 -7.56
C LEU A 154 8.69 12.75 -7.01
N THR A 155 9.43 11.76 -6.50
CA THR A 155 10.81 11.99 -6.02
C THR A 155 11.77 12.39 -7.15
N VAL A 156 11.57 11.88 -8.36
CA VAL A 156 12.36 12.30 -9.54
C VAL A 156 12.02 13.74 -9.97
N LEU A 157 10.79 14.19 -9.72
CA LEU A 157 10.32 15.54 -10.07
C LEU A 157 10.60 16.57 -8.99
N LEU A 158 11.19 16.18 -7.86
CA LEU A 158 11.58 17.15 -6.83
C LEU A 158 12.53 18.20 -7.39
N PRO A 159 12.29 19.50 -7.14
CA PRO A 159 13.22 20.55 -7.51
C PRO A 159 14.59 20.34 -6.85
N GLU A 160 15.66 20.81 -7.50
CA GLU A 160 16.98 20.84 -6.90
C GLU A 160 17.00 21.75 -5.65
N GLU A 161 17.89 21.48 -4.69
CA GLU A 161 17.92 22.15 -3.37
C GLU A 161 17.91 23.68 -3.42
N GLU A 162 18.56 24.26 -4.43
CA GLU A 162 18.63 25.71 -4.61
C GLU A 162 17.26 26.37 -4.88
N ASN A 163 16.29 25.61 -5.37
CA ASN A 163 14.97 26.12 -5.74
C ASN A 163 13.90 25.98 -4.65
N PHE A 164 14.14 25.17 -3.62
CA PHE A 164 13.19 25.01 -2.50
C PHE A 164 13.10 26.25 -1.60
N ASN A 165 14.17 27.05 -1.51
CA ASN A 165 14.24 28.23 -0.65
C ASN A 165 13.70 29.52 -1.33
N ARG A 166 13.13 29.43 -2.52
CA ARG A 166 12.63 30.57 -3.31
C ARG A 166 11.11 30.67 -3.45
N VAL A 167 10.35 29.81 -2.78
CA VAL A 167 8.89 29.82 -2.82
C VAL A 167 8.30 30.24 -1.49
#